data_50eb77d7dc70611ccbe3f870279b7b2b
#
_entry.id   50eb77d7dc70611ccbe3f870279b7b2b
#
_cell.length_a   1.000
_cell.length_b   1.000
_cell.length_c   1.000
_cell.angle_alpha   90.00
_cell.angle_beta   90.00
_cell.angle_gamma   90.00
#
_symmetry.space_group_name_H-M   'P 1'
#
loop_
_entity.id
_entity.type
_entity.pdbx_description
1 polymer ?
#
loop_
_entity_poly.entity_id
_entity_poly.type
_entity_poly.pdbx_seq_one_letter_code
_entity_poly.pdbx_strand_id
1 'polypeptide(L)'
;MSDLETIGQRDNWICWLCDEPVDSEGSVNNDRGPSADSYFIAKAKKGEKALERLAHRACNTMKGKIDPVIQWPSNLMVFEPAPIIATVERLAKKGGKEAVGRCADSKDAELASTWLLDRLSRFTPELSFKTEVMPGGGQFVLMLRLV
;
A
#
# COMPACT_ATOMS: atom_id res chain seq x y z
N MET A 1 -15.10 4.34 -17.46
CA MET A 1 -13.80 3.68 -17.54
C MET A 1 -12.70 4.70 -17.24
N SER A 2 -11.85 4.40 -16.27
CA SER A 2 -10.77 5.31 -15.91
C SER A 2 -9.66 5.24 -16.96
N ASP A 3 -9.11 6.41 -17.27
CA ASP A 3 -7.98 6.53 -18.17
C ASP A 3 -6.69 6.13 -17.43
N LEU A 4 -5.82 5.36 -18.09
CA LEU A 4 -4.54 4.95 -17.51
C LEU A 4 -3.65 6.15 -17.17
N GLU A 5 -3.70 7.21 -17.96
CA GLU A 5 -2.97 8.44 -17.67
C GLU A 5 -3.42 9.04 -16.33
N THR A 6 -4.73 9.14 -16.11
CA THR A 6 -5.30 9.66 -14.87
C THR A 6 -4.92 8.80 -13.67
N ILE A 7 -5.02 7.47 -13.83
CA ILE A 7 -4.66 6.52 -12.78
C ILE A 7 -3.16 6.63 -12.48
N GLY A 8 -2.33 6.67 -13.51
CA GLY A 8 -0.88 6.78 -13.37
C GLY A 8 -0.46 8.04 -12.64
N GLN A 9 -1.01 9.19 -13.02
CA GLN A 9 -0.70 10.46 -12.35
C GLN A 9 -1.14 10.44 -10.89
N ARG A 10 -2.31 9.91 -10.60
CA ARG A 10 -2.80 9.80 -9.23
C ARG A 10 -1.91 8.91 -8.36
N ASP A 11 -1.40 7.81 -8.93
CA ASP A 11 -0.58 6.83 -8.23
C ASP A 11 0.92 7.08 -8.38
N ASN A 12 1.31 8.24 -8.91
CA ASN A 12 2.70 8.67 -9.11
C ASN A 12 3.51 7.67 -9.96
N TRP A 13 2.85 6.96 -10.88
CA TRP A 13 3.44 5.97 -11.76
C TRP A 13 4.21 4.87 -11.01
N ILE A 14 3.67 4.45 -9.86
CA ILE A 14 4.22 3.37 -9.06
C ILE A 14 3.18 2.25 -8.92
N CYS A 15 3.64 1.02 -9.14
CA CYS A 15 2.78 -0.17 -9.02
C CYS A 15 2.37 -0.37 -7.56
N TRP A 16 1.07 -0.52 -7.31
CA TRP A 16 0.59 -0.72 -5.95
C TRP A 16 0.93 -2.11 -5.39
N LEU A 17 1.25 -3.07 -6.28
CA LEU A 17 1.58 -4.44 -5.87
C LEU A 17 3.05 -4.62 -5.51
N CYS A 18 3.98 -4.16 -6.36
CA CYS A 18 5.41 -4.37 -6.15
C CYS A 18 6.18 -3.13 -5.71
N ASP A 19 5.54 -1.97 -5.73
CA ASP A 19 6.12 -0.68 -5.32
C ASP A 19 7.28 -0.19 -6.22
N GLU A 20 7.34 -0.71 -7.45
CA GLU A 20 8.34 -0.32 -8.44
C GLU A 20 7.74 0.65 -9.46
N PRO A 21 8.55 1.50 -10.11
CA PRO A 21 8.05 2.41 -11.13
C PRO A 21 7.43 1.68 -12.32
N VAL A 22 6.33 2.24 -12.83
CA VAL A 22 5.64 1.74 -14.02
C VAL A 22 6.04 2.60 -15.21
N ASP A 23 6.39 1.96 -16.33
CA ASP A 23 6.71 2.66 -17.57
C ASP A 23 5.44 3.24 -18.18
N SER A 24 5.28 4.57 -18.10
CA SER A 24 4.09 5.26 -18.60
C SER A 24 3.91 5.13 -20.12
N GLU A 25 4.99 4.84 -20.84
CA GLU A 25 4.98 4.70 -22.28
C GLU A 25 5.01 3.24 -22.75
N GLY A 26 4.93 2.31 -21.81
CA GLY A 26 4.90 0.89 -22.11
C GLY A 26 3.69 0.51 -22.93
N SER A 27 3.92 -0.25 -24.01
CA SER A 27 2.85 -0.74 -24.87
C SER A 27 2.09 -1.88 -24.19
N VAL A 28 0.98 -2.30 -24.79
CA VAL A 28 0.18 -3.45 -24.34
C VAL A 28 0.97 -4.76 -24.32
N ASN A 29 2.07 -4.83 -25.06
CA ASN A 29 2.95 -6.01 -25.10
C ASN A 29 4.10 -5.92 -24.10
N ASN A 30 4.21 -4.85 -23.32
CA ASN A 30 5.26 -4.65 -22.34
C ASN A 30 4.75 -5.02 -20.94
N ASP A 31 5.32 -6.06 -20.34
CA ASP A 31 4.93 -6.55 -19.02
C ASP A 31 5.12 -5.52 -17.92
N ARG A 32 6.03 -4.57 -18.10
CA ARG A 32 6.26 -3.47 -17.16
C ARG A 32 5.42 -2.24 -17.48
N GLY A 33 4.60 -2.30 -18.50
CA GLY A 33 3.70 -1.23 -18.87
C GLY A 33 2.51 -1.10 -17.90
N PRO A 34 1.74 0.00 -18.04
CA PRO A 34 0.65 0.28 -17.11
C PRO A 34 -0.56 -0.62 -17.32
N SER A 35 -1.21 -0.94 -16.21
CA SER A 35 -2.47 -1.68 -16.18
C SER A 35 -3.32 -1.12 -15.04
N ALA A 36 -4.62 -1.09 -15.22
CA ALA A 36 -5.57 -0.71 -14.18
C ALA A 36 -6.04 -1.96 -13.45
N ASP A 37 -5.77 -2.02 -12.14
CA ASP A 37 -6.21 -3.13 -11.30
C ASP A 37 -7.50 -2.74 -10.59
N SER A 38 -8.55 -3.50 -10.84
CA SER A 38 -9.88 -3.27 -10.27
C SER A 38 -10.13 -4.02 -8.97
N TYR A 39 -9.08 -4.50 -8.31
CA TYR A 39 -9.18 -5.28 -7.08
C TYR A 39 -10.09 -4.63 -6.02
N PHE A 40 -9.88 -3.35 -5.74
CA PHE A 40 -10.68 -2.65 -4.74
C PHE A 40 -12.12 -2.44 -5.19
N ILE A 41 -12.35 -2.22 -6.49
CA ILE A 41 -13.71 -2.08 -7.03
C ILE A 41 -14.45 -3.41 -6.91
N ALA A 42 -13.79 -4.53 -7.22
CA ALA A 42 -14.40 -5.86 -7.15
C ALA A 42 -14.75 -6.25 -5.71
N LYS A 43 -13.99 -5.77 -4.72
CA LYS A 43 -14.25 -6.05 -3.30
C LYS A 43 -15.15 -5.03 -2.61
N ALA A 44 -15.44 -3.91 -3.25
CA ALA A 44 -16.24 -2.85 -2.63
C ALA A 44 -17.67 -3.34 -2.40
N LYS A 45 -18.21 -3.00 -1.24
CA LYS A 45 -19.61 -3.23 -0.91
C LYS A 45 -20.47 -2.14 -1.53
N LYS A 46 -21.77 -2.42 -1.64
CA LYS A 46 -22.71 -1.45 -2.20
C LYS A 46 -22.62 -0.12 -1.45
N GLY A 47 -22.42 0.96 -2.18
CA GLY A 47 -22.29 2.30 -1.63
C GLY A 47 -20.89 2.73 -1.24
N GLU A 48 -19.91 1.81 -1.22
CA GLU A 48 -18.52 2.16 -0.97
C GLU A 48 -17.88 2.74 -2.24
N LYS A 49 -17.08 3.77 -2.06
CA LYS A 49 -16.26 4.30 -3.15
C LYS A 49 -14.97 3.51 -3.21
N ALA A 50 -14.65 3.02 -4.40
CA ALA A 50 -13.39 2.34 -4.64
C ALA A 50 -12.83 2.81 -5.98
N LEU A 51 -11.50 2.78 -6.10
CA LEU A 51 -10.80 3.26 -7.27
C LEU A 51 -9.94 2.14 -7.86
N GLU A 52 -9.78 2.17 -9.17
CA GLU A 52 -8.78 1.36 -9.82
C GLU A 52 -7.40 1.86 -9.41
N ARG A 53 -6.43 0.95 -9.30
CA ARG A 53 -5.07 1.29 -8.91
C ARG A 53 -4.10 0.91 -10.02
N LEU A 54 -3.02 1.67 -10.12
CA LEU A 54 -1.99 1.40 -11.13
C LEU A 54 -1.16 0.19 -10.74
N ALA A 55 -0.96 -0.70 -11.69
CA ALA A 55 -0.08 -1.87 -11.51
C ALA A 55 0.70 -2.12 -12.80
N HIS A 56 1.82 -2.82 -12.69
CA HIS A 56 2.45 -3.40 -13.87
C HIS A 56 1.49 -4.45 -14.47
N ARG A 57 1.48 -4.57 -15.77
CA ARG A 57 0.67 -5.59 -16.45
C ARG A 57 1.02 -6.99 -15.96
N ALA A 58 2.31 -7.29 -15.82
CA ALA A 58 2.77 -8.57 -15.29
C ALA A 58 2.29 -8.79 -13.84
N CYS A 59 2.38 -7.79 -12.99
CA CYS A 59 1.93 -7.89 -11.60
C CYS A 59 0.43 -8.14 -11.50
N ASN A 60 -0.36 -7.43 -12.28
CA ASN A 60 -1.82 -7.61 -12.33
C ASN A 60 -2.19 -9.01 -12.81
N THR A 61 -1.52 -9.50 -13.87
CA THR A 61 -1.75 -10.84 -14.40
C THR A 61 -1.38 -11.92 -13.39
N MET A 62 -0.22 -11.79 -12.73
CA MET A 62 0.24 -12.75 -11.72
C MET A 62 -0.66 -12.79 -10.50
N LYS A 63 -1.16 -11.64 -10.07
CA LYS A 63 -2.09 -11.56 -8.95
C LYS A 63 -3.40 -12.28 -9.28
N GLY A 64 -3.95 -12.06 -10.47
CA GLY A 64 -5.23 -12.63 -10.89
C GLY A 64 -6.33 -12.29 -9.89
N LYS A 65 -6.95 -13.32 -9.30
CA LYS A 65 -8.03 -13.18 -8.31
C LYS A 65 -7.56 -13.41 -6.87
N ILE A 66 -6.25 -13.57 -6.66
CA ILE A 66 -5.69 -13.84 -5.34
C ILE A 66 -5.55 -12.53 -4.58
N ASP A 67 -5.83 -12.55 -3.28
CA ASP A 67 -5.61 -11.39 -2.42
C ASP A 67 -4.11 -11.12 -2.31
N PRO A 68 -3.63 -9.93 -2.66
CA PRO A 68 -2.20 -9.65 -2.63
C PRO A 68 -1.68 -9.49 -1.21
N VAL A 69 -0.44 -9.90 -1.00
CA VAL A 69 0.29 -9.64 0.23
C VAL A 69 1.21 -8.45 -0.02
N ILE A 70 1.02 -7.40 0.75
CA ILE A 70 1.89 -6.22 0.68
C ILE A 70 3.03 -6.42 1.67
N GLN A 71 4.25 -6.55 1.14
CA GLN A 71 5.42 -6.82 1.94
C GLN A 71 6.22 -5.55 2.21
N TRP A 72 6.89 -5.54 3.35
CA TRP A 72 7.82 -4.48 3.69
C TRP A 72 9.05 -4.54 2.79
N PRO A 73 9.68 -3.40 2.48
CA PRO A 73 10.90 -3.40 1.68
C PRO A 73 12.01 -4.21 2.35
N SER A 74 12.77 -4.94 1.54
CA SER A 74 13.85 -5.78 2.05
C SER A 74 15.02 -5.00 2.66
N ASN A 75 15.14 -3.71 2.32
CA ASN A 75 16.18 -2.84 2.87
C ASN A 75 15.83 -2.24 4.24
N LEU A 76 14.61 -2.47 4.72
CA LEU A 76 14.20 -2.03 6.05
C LEU A 76 14.12 -3.22 7.00
N MET A 77 14.72 -3.05 8.17
CA MET A 77 14.68 -4.08 9.21
C MET A 77 13.42 -3.89 10.05
N VAL A 78 12.36 -4.57 9.67
CA VAL A 78 11.08 -4.56 10.37
C VAL A 78 10.81 -5.95 10.91
N PHE A 79 10.63 -6.06 12.22
CA PHE A 79 10.28 -7.30 12.88
C PHE A 79 8.77 -7.40 13.06
N GLU A 80 8.24 -8.60 12.92
CA GLU A 80 6.81 -8.88 13.13
C GLU A 80 5.89 -7.91 12.35
N PRO A 81 6.10 -7.74 11.02
CA PRO A 81 5.26 -6.83 10.25
C PRO A 81 3.82 -7.32 10.21
N ALA A 82 2.88 -6.42 10.46
CA ALA A 82 1.46 -6.73 10.39
C ALA A 82 0.99 -6.85 8.94
N PRO A 83 -0.03 -7.68 8.68
CA PRO A 83 -0.70 -7.69 7.38
C PRO A 83 -1.39 -6.34 7.15
N ILE A 84 -0.88 -5.56 6.22
CA ILE A 84 -1.29 -4.16 6.05
C ILE A 84 -2.75 -4.05 5.61
N ILE A 85 -3.19 -4.89 4.67
CA ILE A 85 -4.57 -4.83 4.16
C ILE A 85 -5.57 -5.10 5.30
N ALA A 86 -5.35 -6.17 6.05
CA ALA A 86 -6.24 -6.52 7.16
C ALA A 86 -6.22 -5.44 8.26
N THR A 87 -5.06 -4.87 8.54
CA THR A 87 -4.91 -3.79 9.51
C THR A 87 -5.72 -2.57 9.11
N VAL A 88 -5.62 -2.16 7.84
CA VAL A 88 -6.37 -1.02 7.31
C VAL A 88 -7.88 -1.27 7.39
N GLU A 89 -8.33 -2.46 7.06
CA GLU A 89 -9.76 -2.81 7.15
C GLU A 89 -10.27 -2.69 8.60
N ARG A 90 -9.49 -3.16 9.58
CA ARG A 90 -9.87 -3.03 10.99
C ARG A 90 -9.91 -1.56 11.43
N LEU A 91 -8.90 -0.78 11.07
CA LEU A 91 -8.86 0.64 11.42
C LEU A 91 -10.01 1.41 10.78
N ALA A 92 -10.36 1.08 9.54
CA ALA A 92 -11.49 1.71 8.86
C ALA A 92 -12.82 1.46 9.57
N LYS A 93 -12.98 0.27 10.16
CA LYS A 93 -14.21 -0.08 10.89
C LYS A 93 -14.26 0.47 12.31
N LYS A 94 -13.14 0.38 13.03
CA LYS A 94 -13.11 0.65 14.47
C LYS A 94 -12.43 1.97 14.84
N GLY A 95 -11.63 2.53 13.94
CA GLY A 95 -10.77 3.67 14.27
C GLY A 95 -9.65 3.26 15.24
N GLY A 96 -9.02 4.24 15.86
CA GLY A 96 -7.95 4.00 16.80
C GLY A 96 -6.60 3.79 16.16
N LYS A 97 -5.75 2.99 16.80
CA LYS A 97 -4.39 2.71 16.33
C LYS A 97 -4.02 1.26 16.57
N GLU A 98 -3.10 0.76 15.74
CA GLU A 98 -2.56 -0.60 15.86
C GLU A 98 -1.06 -0.60 15.63
N ALA A 99 -0.36 -1.50 16.29
CA ALA A 99 1.05 -1.75 16.03
C ALA A 99 1.18 -2.49 14.69
N VAL A 100 2.02 -1.97 13.80
CA VAL A 100 2.20 -2.57 12.46
C VAL A 100 3.59 -3.15 12.27
N GLY A 101 4.51 -2.92 13.17
CA GLY A 101 5.85 -3.49 13.12
C GLY A 101 6.73 -2.97 14.22
N ARG A 102 7.91 -3.57 14.33
CA ARG A 102 8.96 -3.16 15.26
C ARG A 102 10.25 -2.95 14.49
N CYS A 103 11.03 -1.97 14.86
CA CYS A 103 12.30 -1.69 14.23
C CYS A 103 13.42 -1.66 15.29
N ALA A 104 14.63 -2.02 14.85
CA ALA A 104 15.77 -2.09 15.76
C ALA A 104 16.19 -0.71 16.28
N ASP A 105 16.04 0.33 15.44
CA ASP A 105 16.40 1.69 15.81
C ASP A 105 15.35 2.70 15.31
N SER A 106 15.45 3.93 15.77
CA SER A 106 14.49 4.98 15.42
C SER A 106 14.59 5.39 13.95
N LYS A 107 15.77 5.29 13.34
CA LYS A 107 15.97 5.63 11.94
C LYS A 107 15.21 4.69 11.03
N ASP A 108 15.30 3.39 11.28
CA ASP A 108 14.53 2.39 10.52
C ASP A 108 13.03 2.59 10.72
N ALA A 109 12.61 2.93 11.95
CA ALA A 109 11.21 3.21 12.24
C ALA A 109 10.70 4.42 11.46
N GLU A 110 11.49 5.47 11.33
CA GLU A 110 11.12 6.65 10.53
C GLU A 110 11.05 6.33 9.04
N LEU A 111 11.99 5.55 8.52
CA LEU A 111 11.98 5.13 7.12
C LEU A 111 10.77 4.24 6.82
N ALA A 112 10.49 3.30 7.70
CA ALA A 112 9.33 2.42 7.58
C ALA A 112 8.02 3.24 7.64
N SER A 113 7.96 4.23 8.50
CA SER A 113 6.83 5.15 8.63
C SER A 113 6.57 5.90 7.32
N THR A 114 7.60 6.48 6.75
CA THR A 114 7.51 7.22 5.48
C THR A 114 7.06 6.31 4.35
N TRP A 115 7.66 5.11 4.25
CA TRP A 115 7.29 4.13 3.24
C TRP A 115 5.82 3.72 3.39
N LEU A 116 5.40 3.41 4.61
CA LEU A 116 4.03 2.95 4.87
C LEU A 116 3.00 4.01 4.52
N LEU A 117 3.21 5.25 4.95
CA LEU A 117 2.27 6.35 4.65
C LEU A 117 2.17 6.61 3.15
N ASP A 118 3.30 6.59 2.45
CA ASP A 118 3.30 6.74 1.00
C ASP A 118 2.52 5.61 0.32
N ARG A 119 2.75 4.38 0.76
CA ARG A 119 2.04 3.23 0.22
C ARG A 119 0.54 3.28 0.48
N LEU A 120 0.15 3.64 1.69
CA LEU A 120 -1.27 3.78 2.06
C LEU A 120 -1.97 4.85 1.21
N SER A 121 -1.27 5.92 0.85
CA SER A 121 -1.84 6.97 -0.01
C SER A 121 -2.21 6.44 -1.40
N ARG A 122 -1.56 5.37 -1.84
CA ARG A 122 -1.82 4.77 -3.15
C ARG A 122 -2.93 3.73 -3.12
N PHE A 123 -3.01 2.89 -2.09
CA PHE A 123 -4.05 1.87 -2.11
C PHE A 123 -5.30 2.19 -1.28
N THR A 124 -5.25 3.22 -0.44
CA THR A 124 -6.45 3.64 0.31
C THR A 124 -6.52 5.17 0.39
N PRO A 125 -6.69 5.86 -0.78
CA PRO A 125 -6.63 7.31 -0.82
C PRO A 125 -7.80 8.01 -0.11
N GLU A 126 -8.88 7.31 0.18
CA GLU A 126 -10.03 7.87 0.90
C GLU A 126 -9.77 8.02 2.40
N LEU A 127 -8.75 7.35 2.92
CA LEU A 127 -8.43 7.36 4.34
C LEU A 127 -7.14 8.13 4.59
N SER A 128 -7.08 8.78 5.74
CA SER A 128 -5.88 9.49 6.17
C SER A 128 -5.30 8.81 7.39
N PHE A 129 -3.98 8.62 7.39
CA PHE A 129 -3.28 7.93 8.46
C PHE A 129 -2.14 8.77 8.99
N LYS A 130 -1.80 8.54 10.24
CA LYS A 130 -0.58 9.03 10.87
C LYS A 130 0.14 7.86 11.53
N THR A 131 1.44 8.00 11.66
CA THR A 131 2.26 7.04 12.37
C THR A 131 2.79 7.63 13.66
N GLU A 132 3.03 6.76 14.64
CA GLU A 132 3.70 7.10 15.89
C GLU A 132 4.78 6.06 16.11
N VAL A 133 5.95 6.49 16.56
CA VAL A 133 7.05 5.60 16.92
C VAL A 133 7.19 5.63 18.44
N MET A 134 7.05 4.46 19.06
CA MET A 134 7.08 4.35 20.52
C MET A 134 8.23 3.43 20.95
N PRO A 135 9.08 3.87 21.88
CA PRO A 135 10.10 2.97 22.42
C PRO A 135 9.47 1.86 23.25
N GLY A 136 10.02 0.68 23.17
CA GLY A 136 9.54 -0.46 23.95
C GLY A 136 10.47 -1.66 23.86
N GLY A 137 10.95 -2.15 24.99
CA GLY A 137 11.76 -3.37 25.07
C GLY A 137 13.06 -3.33 24.29
N GLY A 138 13.71 -2.16 24.20
CA GLY A 138 14.96 -2.00 23.44
C GLY A 138 14.74 -1.84 21.94
N GLN A 139 13.51 -1.79 21.49
CA GLN A 139 13.14 -1.61 20.09
C GLN A 139 12.19 -0.42 19.96
N PHE A 140 11.82 -0.11 18.72
CA PHE A 140 10.87 0.96 18.42
C PHE A 140 9.64 0.36 17.73
N VAL A 141 8.49 0.55 18.34
CA VAL A 141 7.21 0.05 17.83
C VAL A 141 6.61 1.09 16.89
N LEU A 142 6.30 0.68 15.67
CA LEU A 142 5.62 1.54 14.72
C LEU A 142 4.12 1.34 14.85
N MET A 143 3.43 2.42 15.20
CA MET A 143 1.97 2.43 15.33
C MET A 143 1.36 3.15 14.13
N LEU A 144 0.29 2.60 13.60
CA LEU A 144 -0.51 3.23 12.55
C LEU A 144 -1.85 3.66 13.14
N ARG A 145 -2.20 4.93 12.90
CA ARG A 145 -3.42 5.52 13.43
C ARG A 145 -4.25 6.10 12.32
N LEU A 146 -5.57 5.82 12.35
CA LEU A 146 -6.53 6.47 11.46
C LEU A 146 -6.81 7.88 11.99
N VAL A 147 -6.73 8.85 11.11
CA VAL A 147 -6.98 10.26 11.44
C VAL A 147 -8.45 10.59 11.23
#